data_0a4c18acd33a3a131c93a08a9007a2aa
#
_entry.id   0a4c18acd33a3a131c93a08a9007a2aa
#
_cell.length_a   1.000
_cell.length_b   1.000
_cell.length_c   1.000
_cell.angle_alpha   90.00
_cell.angle_beta   90.00
_cell.angle_gamma   90.00
#
_symmetry.space_group_name_H-M   'P 1'
#
loop_
_entity.id
_entity.type
_entity.pdbx_description
1 polymer ?
#
loop_
_entity_poly.entity_id
_entity_poly.type
_entity_poly.pdbx_seq_one_letter_code
_entity_poly.pdbx_strand_id
1 'polypeptide(L)'
;GHGTDGAVIKLLNFEQREIVGFTSRAPRWASAFKYPPEQKETLLKDITIQVGRTGVLAPVAELEPVFVSGTTVSRATLHNQEEIERKDVRIGDTVIVEKAGEIIPSVVSVVVSKRPENTPPFHLPTALNHKCPSCDGPIEKPDGFVAWRCVNFECPAQAVTSITHFAGRKALDLDGLGESVAIKLVETKLAASPLDLFSLSLDKLANLLLDPAKSSDGLTKSKERRLGKKRANTLIKSLV
;
A
#
# COMPACT_ATOMS: atom_id res chain seq x y z
N GLY A 1 23.98 -1.68 -19.84
CA GLY A 1 24.04 -0.39 -19.15
C GLY A 1 23.21 -0.46 -17.88
N HIS A 2 23.56 0.32 -16.86
CA HIS A 2 22.76 0.44 -15.65
C HIS A 2 21.59 1.40 -15.92
N GLY A 3 20.39 1.06 -15.47
CA GLY A 3 19.26 1.98 -15.44
C GLY A 3 19.54 3.12 -14.45
N THR A 4 19.31 4.37 -14.87
CA THR A 4 19.45 5.54 -14.00
C THR A 4 18.13 6.30 -13.95
N ASP A 5 17.70 6.68 -12.75
CA ASP A 5 16.43 7.43 -12.54
C ASP A 5 16.58 8.93 -12.81
N GLY A 6 17.81 9.39 -13.04
CA GLY A 6 18.12 10.79 -13.27
C GLY A 6 19.57 11.13 -12.99
N ALA A 7 19.88 12.42 -12.91
CA ALA A 7 21.18 12.96 -12.62
C ALA A 7 21.11 13.98 -11.47
N VAL A 8 22.22 14.16 -10.76
CA VAL A 8 22.35 15.23 -9.77
C VAL A 8 23.32 16.27 -10.30
N ILE A 9 22.81 17.46 -10.52
CA ILE A 9 23.62 18.63 -10.94
C ILE A 9 24.14 19.30 -9.66
N LYS A 10 25.45 19.50 -9.57
CA LYS A 10 26.09 20.08 -8.40
C LYS A 10 26.93 21.28 -8.80
N LEU A 11 26.93 22.31 -7.97
CA LEU A 11 27.88 23.43 -8.10
C LEU A 11 29.30 22.89 -7.94
N LEU A 12 30.21 23.20 -8.87
CA LEU A 12 31.57 22.63 -8.86
C LEU A 12 32.45 23.23 -7.76
N ASN A 13 32.43 24.55 -7.60
CA ASN A 13 33.28 25.28 -6.63
C ASN A 13 32.78 25.05 -5.21
N PHE A 14 33.67 24.54 -4.34
CA PHE A 14 33.37 24.24 -2.93
C PHE A 14 33.13 25.50 -2.09
N GLU A 15 33.89 26.59 -2.33
CA GLU A 15 33.68 27.85 -1.62
C GLU A 15 32.29 28.43 -1.91
N GLN A 16 31.85 28.34 -3.16
CA GLN A 16 30.51 28.75 -3.53
C GLN A 16 29.43 27.88 -2.90
N ARG A 17 29.69 26.59 -2.64
CA ARG A 17 28.76 25.72 -1.91
C ARG A 17 28.54 26.18 -0.47
N GLU A 18 29.59 26.65 0.19
CA GLU A 18 29.49 27.20 1.54
C GLU A 18 28.67 28.49 1.56
N ILE A 19 28.86 29.36 0.56
CA ILE A 19 28.08 30.61 0.43
C ILE A 19 26.58 30.34 0.20
N VAL A 20 26.21 29.42 -0.70
CA VAL A 20 24.80 29.08 -0.97
C VAL A 20 24.17 28.27 0.15
N GLY A 21 24.95 27.47 0.84
CA GLY A 21 24.58 26.71 2.05
C GLY A 21 23.53 25.63 1.84
N PHE A 22 22.73 25.40 2.89
CA PHE A 22 21.76 24.33 2.98
C PHE A 22 20.37 24.87 3.36
N THR A 23 19.34 24.11 3.03
CA THR A 23 18.03 24.21 3.69
C THR A 23 17.97 23.18 4.83
N SER A 24 16.88 23.17 5.59
CA SER A 24 16.67 22.13 6.63
C SER A 24 16.63 20.69 6.08
N ARG A 25 16.47 20.49 4.76
CA ARG A 25 16.27 19.18 4.15
C ARG A 25 17.25 18.85 3.02
N ALA A 26 17.88 19.82 2.40
CA ALA A 26 18.70 19.61 1.21
C ALA A 26 19.75 20.71 1.02
N PRO A 27 20.88 20.38 0.33
CA PRO A 27 21.84 21.38 -0.09
C PRO A 27 21.28 22.29 -1.17
N ARG A 28 21.52 23.59 -1.10
CA ARG A 28 21.12 24.55 -2.13
C ARG A 28 22.01 24.50 -3.38
N TRP A 29 23.19 23.93 -3.26
CA TRP A 29 24.20 23.77 -4.31
C TRP A 29 24.03 22.49 -5.13
N ALA A 30 22.98 21.70 -4.90
CA ALA A 30 22.68 20.49 -5.66
C ALA A 30 21.20 20.48 -6.08
N SER A 31 20.95 20.09 -7.32
CA SER A 31 19.61 19.92 -7.87
C SER A 31 19.48 18.55 -8.54
N ALA A 32 18.41 17.83 -8.24
CA ALA A 32 18.13 16.56 -8.91
C ALA A 32 17.38 16.85 -10.23
N PHE A 33 17.90 16.28 -11.30
CA PHE A 33 17.22 16.19 -12.59
C PHE A 33 16.73 14.75 -12.77
N LYS A 34 15.41 14.55 -12.73
CA LYS A 34 14.80 13.24 -12.96
C LYS A 34 14.28 13.15 -14.38
N TYR A 35 14.50 12.00 -15.01
CA TYR A 35 13.90 11.72 -16.31
C TYR A 35 12.38 11.62 -16.17
N PRO A 36 11.61 11.97 -17.25
CA PRO A 36 10.18 11.69 -17.27
C PRO A 36 9.93 10.20 -17.02
N PRO A 37 8.96 9.86 -16.16
CA PRO A 37 8.61 8.47 -15.92
C PRO A 37 8.08 7.81 -17.20
N GLU A 38 8.37 6.52 -17.35
CA GLU A 38 7.77 5.73 -18.42
C GLU A 38 6.27 5.59 -18.17
N GLN A 39 5.47 5.87 -19.19
CA GLN A 39 4.01 5.77 -19.16
C GLN A 39 3.54 4.68 -20.13
N LYS A 40 2.55 3.90 -19.71
CA LYS A 40 1.91 2.87 -20.54
C LYS A 40 0.40 2.92 -20.37
N GLU A 41 -0.27 2.55 -21.46
CA GLU A 41 -1.72 2.35 -21.44
C GLU A 41 -2.06 0.94 -20.96
N THR A 42 -3.09 0.82 -20.15
CA THR A 42 -3.66 -0.47 -19.73
C THR A 42 -5.13 -0.35 -19.40
N LEU A 43 -5.85 -1.48 -19.36
CA LEU A 43 -7.27 -1.54 -19.02
C LEU A 43 -7.46 -1.52 -17.49
N LEU A 44 -8.31 -0.64 -17.02
CA LEU A 44 -8.81 -0.63 -15.63
C LEU A 44 -9.95 -1.65 -15.50
N LYS A 45 -9.67 -2.78 -14.88
CA LYS A 45 -10.63 -3.87 -14.71
C LYS A 45 -11.61 -3.65 -13.56
N ASP A 46 -11.10 -3.10 -12.46
CA ASP A 46 -11.87 -2.89 -11.23
C ASP A 46 -11.19 -1.83 -10.34
N ILE A 47 -11.92 -1.36 -9.33
CA ILE A 47 -11.39 -0.47 -8.28
C ILE A 47 -11.65 -1.13 -6.92
N THR A 48 -10.59 -1.55 -6.26
CA THR A 48 -10.62 -2.09 -4.90
C THR A 48 -10.32 -1.01 -3.87
N ILE A 49 -10.89 -1.15 -2.67
CA ILE A 49 -10.70 -0.16 -1.60
C ILE A 49 -9.93 -0.80 -0.46
N GLN A 50 -8.77 -0.24 -0.15
CA GLN A 50 -7.94 -0.63 0.99
C GLN A 50 -8.22 0.27 2.19
N VAL A 51 -8.15 -0.31 3.39
CA VAL A 51 -8.33 0.43 4.65
C VAL A 51 -6.97 0.58 5.32
N GLY A 52 -6.49 1.82 5.43
CA GLY A 52 -5.23 2.14 6.10
C GLY A 52 -5.34 2.11 7.63
N ARG A 53 -4.20 2.22 8.32
CA ARG A 53 -4.10 2.17 9.79
C ARG A 53 -4.92 3.25 10.52
N THR A 54 -5.17 4.36 9.87
CA THR A 54 -5.98 5.46 10.41
C THR A 54 -7.42 5.44 9.89
N GLY A 55 -7.87 4.31 9.33
CA GLY A 55 -9.19 4.16 8.72
C GLY A 55 -9.32 4.75 7.32
N VAL A 56 -8.32 5.46 6.80
CA VAL A 56 -8.37 6.06 5.46
C VAL A 56 -8.65 5.00 4.40
N LEU A 57 -9.66 5.27 3.57
CA LEU A 57 -10.05 4.43 2.44
C LEU A 57 -9.24 4.86 1.20
N ALA A 58 -8.35 3.99 0.76
CA ALA A 58 -7.47 4.23 -0.38
C ALA A 58 -7.95 3.42 -1.60
N PRO A 59 -8.47 4.04 -2.65
CA PRO A 59 -8.85 3.35 -3.88
C PRO A 59 -7.61 2.92 -4.65
N VAL A 60 -7.64 1.68 -5.13
CA VAL A 60 -6.58 1.03 -5.91
C VAL A 60 -7.18 0.51 -7.21
N ALA A 61 -6.60 0.90 -8.32
CA ALA A 61 -6.93 0.39 -9.64
C ALA A 61 -6.40 -1.04 -9.80
N GLU A 62 -7.27 -1.99 -10.11
CA GLU A 62 -6.92 -3.34 -10.57
C GLU A 62 -6.80 -3.30 -12.09
N LEU A 63 -5.62 -3.54 -12.61
CA LEU A 63 -5.26 -3.31 -14.01
C LEU A 63 -5.04 -4.62 -14.77
N GLU A 64 -5.22 -4.59 -16.08
CA GLU A 64 -4.60 -5.59 -16.93
C GLU A 64 -3.07 -5.46 -16.79
N PRO A 65 -2.34 -6.57 -16.51
CA PRO A 65 -0.90 -6.49 -16.28
C PRO A 65 -0.15 -5.84 -17.43
N VAL A 66 0.63 -4.82 -17.15
CA VAL A 66 1.43 -4.08 -18.14
C VAL A 66 2.87 -3.91 -17.65
N PHE A 67 3.83 -4.01 -18.58
CA PHE A 67 5.25 -3.86 -18.27
C PHE A 67 5.66 -2.38 -18.33
N VAL A 68 6.07 -1.82 -17.18
CA VAL A 68 6.47 -0.41 -17.02
C VAL A 68 7.74 -0.35 -16.17
N SER A 69 8.73 0.38 -16.63
CA SER A 69 9.99 0.62 -15.90
C SER A 69 10.59 -0.64 -15.27
N GLY A 70 10.72 -1.70 -16.10
CA GLY A 70 11.37 -2.94 -15.69
C GLY A 70 10.54 -3.88 -14.81
N THR A 71 9.27 -3.58 -14.53
CA THR A 71 8.38 -4.41 -13.70
C THR A 71 7.00 -4.56 -14.32
N THR A 72 6.33 -5.68 -14.01
CA THR A 72 4.92 -5.86 -14.37
C THR A 72 4.03 -5.20 -13.32
N VAL A 73 3.24 -4.23 -13.75
CA VAL A 73 2.28 -3.48 -12.95
C VAL A 73 0.88 -4.03 -13.20
N SER A 74 0.22 -4.50 -12.15
CA SER A 74 -1.19 -4.96 -12.16
C SER A 74 -2.08 -4.15 -11.22
N ARG A 75 -1.48 -3.25 -10.43
CA ARG A 75 -2.20 -2.41 -9.46
C ARG A 75 -1.56 -1.02 -9.42
N ALA A 76 -2.39 0.01 -9.34
CA ALA A 76 -1.93 1.39 -9.24
C ALA A 76 -2.81 2.19 -8.27
N THR A 77 -2.23 3.17 -7.59
CA THR A 77 -3.01 4.02 -6.70
C THR A 77 -3.89 5.00 -7.49
N LEU A 78 -5.11 5.20 -7.01
CA LEU A 78 -6.01 6.27 -7.43
C LEU A 78 -6.05 7.41 -6.40
N HIS A 79 -5.21 7.33 -5.35
CA HIS A 79 -5.07 8.27 -4.26
C HIS A 79 -6.33 8.43 -3.40
N ASN A 80 -7.40 9.06 -3.88
CA ASN A 80 -8.65 9.31 -3.18
C ASN A 80 -9.81 9.55 -4.15
N GLN A 81 -11.02 9.75 -3.63
CA GLN A 81 -12.23 10.01 -4.43
C GLN A 81 -12.13 11.28 -5.27
N GLU A 82 -11.54 12.37 -4.75
CA GLU A 82 -11.42 13.63 -5.48
C GLU A 82 -10.51 13.50 -6.72
N GLU A 83 -9.45 12.67 -6.62
CA GLU A 83 -8.58 12.36 -7.77
C GLU A 83 -9.29 11.49 -8.82
N ILE A 84 -10.16 10.57 -8.39
CA ILE A 84 -10.99 9.77 -9.30
C ILE A 84 -11.95 10.69 -10.06
N GLU A 85 -12.62 11.60 -9.37
CA GLU A 85 -13.54 12.59 -9.97
C GLU A 85 -12.79 13.57 -10.89
N ARG A 86 -11.67 14.12 -10.43
CA ARG A 86 -10.86 15.08 -11.21
C ARG A 86 -10.35 14.49 -12.52
N LYS A 87 -9.99 13.21 -12.52
CA LYS A 87 -9.51 12.48 -13.69
C LYS A 87 -10.64 11.80 -14.47
N ASP A 88 -11.87 11.81 -13.94
CA ASP A 88 -13.04 11.08 -14.46
C ASP A 88 -12.73 9.61 -14.74
N VAL A 89 -12.12 8.92 -13.75
CA VAL A 89 -11.75 7.50 -13.86
C VAL A 89 -12.97 6.63 -13.65
N ARG A 90 -13.21 5.68 -14.58
CA ARG A 90 -14.33 4.75 -14.53
C ARG A 90 -13.85 3.33 -14.77
N ILE A 91 -14.50 2.34 -14.16
CA ILE A 91 -14.19 0.93 -14.40
C ILE A 91 -14.47 0.60 -15.88
N GLY A 92 -13.52 -0.05 -16.54
CA GLY A 92 -13.55 -0.32 -17.97
C GLY A 92 -12.79 0.67 -18.84
N ASP A 93 -12.27 1.77 -18.25
CA ASP A 93 -11.45 2.74 -18.99
C ASP A 93 -10.08 2.16 -19.38
N THR A 94 -9.57 2.61 -20.53
CA THR A 94 -8.14 2.56 -20.80
C THR A 94 -7.48 3.72 -20.06
N VAL A 95 -6.53 3.42 -19.18
CA VAL A 95 -5.83 4.39 -18.34
C VAL A 95 -4.35 4.44 -18.66
N ILE A 96 -3.74 5.61 -18.47
CA ILE A 96 -2.30 5.79 -18.53
C ILE A 96 -1.75 5.61 -17.12
N VAL A 97 -0.83 4.66 -16.96
CA VAL A 97 -0.14 4.41 -15.70
C VAL A 97 1.32 4.78 -15.82
N GLU A 98 1.88 5.28 -14.73
CA GLU A 98 3.31 5.56 -14.61
C GLU A 98 3.86 4.96 -13.32
N LYS A 99 5.15 4.68 -13.36
CA LYS A 99 5.94 4.31 -12.18
C LYS A 99 7.12 5.26 -12.10
N ALA A 100 7.02 6.25 -11.23
CA ALA A 100 8.10 7.21 -10.99
C ALA A 100 9.13 6.60 -10.02
N GLY A 101 10.29 6.20 -10.52
CA GLY A 101 11.34 5.55 -9.74
C GLY A 101 10.90 4.19 -9.15
N GLU A 102 11.32 3.88 -7.92
CA GLU A 102 10.89 2.68 -7.18
C GLU A 102 9.54 2.85 -6.47
N ILE A 103 8.84 3.95 -6.72
CA ILE A 103 7.62 4.34 -6.01
C ILE A 103 6.39 3.63 -6.58
N ILE A 104 5.32 3.68 -5.81
CA ILE A 104 4.03 3.03 -6.10
C ILE A 104 3.49 3.48 -7.46
N PRO A 105 3.10 2.54 -8.37
CA PRO A 105 2.46 2.91 -9.62
C PRO A 105 1.20 3.74 -9.40
N SER A 106 0.99 4.74 -10.24
CA SER A 106 -0.19 5.61 -10.17
C SER A 106 -0.89 5.76 -11.52
N VAL A 107 -2.20 5.92 -11.48
CA VAL A 107 -3.00 6.29 -12.67
C VAL A 107 -2.84 7.79 -12.90
N VAL A 108 -2.30 8.15 -14.06
CA VAL A 108 -2.06 9.56 -14.46
C VAL A 108 -3.30 10.18 -15.05
N SER A 109 -3.89 9.51 -16.06
CA SER A 109 -5.02 10.01 -16.83
C SER A 109 -5.81 8.87 -17.48
N VAL A 110 -6.96 9.21 -18.04
CA VAL A 110 -7.83 8.31 -18.81
C VAL A 110 -7.68 8.63 -20.29
N VAL A 111 -7.70 7.59 -21.14
CA VAL A 111 -7.77 7.72 -22.59
C VAL A 111 -9.25 7.74 -22.99
N VAL A 112 -9.87 8.92 -22.90
CA VAL A 112 -11.33 9.11 -23.09
C VAL A 112 -11.82 8.57 -24.44
N SER A 113 -11.00 8.67 -25.50
CA SER A 113 -11.34 8.17 -26.84
C SER A 113 -11.53 6.63 -26.91
N LYS A 114 -11.02 5.90 -25.92
CA LYS A 114 -11.13 4.44 -25.82
C LYS A 114 -12.16 3.99 -24.77
N ARG A 115 -12.90 4.92 -24.16
CA ARG A 115 -13.91 4.60 -23.14
C ARG A 115 -15.08 3.85 -23.75
N PRO A 116 -15.50 2.72 -23.14
CA PRO A 116 -16.73 2.03 -23.54
C PRO A 116 -17.96 2.93 -23.34
N GLU A 117 -18.95 2.79 -24.21
CA GLU A 117 -20.23 3.48 -24.06
C GLU A 117 -20.95 3.08 -22.76
N ASN A 118 -21.67 4.02 -22.17
CA ASN A 118 -22.47 3.81 -20.95
C ASN A 118 -21.68 3.39 -19.70
N THR A 119 -20.40 3.75 -19.61
CA THR A 119 -19.59 3.52 -18.42
C THR A 119 -19.97 4.52 -17.31
N PRO A 120 -20.54 4.08 -16.16
CA PRO A 120 -20.97 4.99 -15.11
C PRO A 120 -19.79 5.59 -14.34
N PRO A 121 -19.92 6.82 -13.80
CA PRO A 121 -18.94 7.38 -12.88
C PRO A 121 -18.77 6.51 -11.64
N PHE A 122 -17.53 6.40 -11.16
CA PHE A 122 -17.25 5.69 -9.92
C PHE A 122 -17.35 6.65 -8.72
N HIS A 123 -18.15 6.27 -7.72
CA HIS A 123 -18.27 7.03 -6.48
C HIS A 123 -18.05 6.10 -5.28
N LEU A 124 -16.92 6.24 -4.61
CA LEU A 124 -16.43 5.35 -3.55
C LEU A 124 -17.47 5.07 -2.46
N PRO A 125 -18.08 6.08 -1.79
CA PRO A 125 -19.05 5.80 -0.74
C PRO A 125 -20.29 5.05 -1.25
N THR A 126 -20.75 5.36 -2.47
CA THR A 126 -21.89 4.65 -3.09
C THR A 126 -21.51 3.21 -3.43
N ALA A 127 -20.35 2.97 -4.00
CA ALA A 127 -19.85 1.63 -4.32
C ALA A 127 -19.70 0.76 -3.07
N LEU A 128 -19.45 1.36 -1.92
CA LEU A 128 -19.35 0.71 -0.61
C LEU A 128 -20.66 0.69 0.19
N ASN A 129 -21.79 1.17 -0.34
CA ASN A 129 -23.04 1.35 0.40
C ASN A 129 -22.83 2.12 1.72
N HIS A 130 -21.92 3.11 1.73
CA HIS A 130 -21.52 3.90 2.90
C HIS A 130 -20.98 3.06 4.07
N LYS A 131 -20.42 1.86 3.79
CA LYS A 131 -19.88 0.94 4.79
C LYS A 131 -18.41 0.65 4.53
N CYS A 132 -17.67 0.37 5.60
CA CYS A 132 -16.30 -0.07 5.51
C CYS A 132 -16.21 -1.48 4.89
N PRO A 133 -15.35 -1.73 3.89
CA PRO A 133 -15.24 -3.05 3.26
C PRO A 133 -14.66 -4.14 4.16
N SER A 134 -14.13 -3.77 5.33
CA SER A 134 -13.53 -4.71 6.28
C SER A 134 -14.41 -5.04 7.47
N CYS A 135 -15.20 -4.09 7.96
CA CYS A 135 -15.95 -4.27 9.21
C CYS A 135 -17.42 -3.89 9.11
N ASP A 136 -17.91 -3.52 7.93
CA ASP A 136 -19.27 -3.01 7.68
C ASP A 136 -19.70 -1.81 8.55
N GLY A 137 -18.77 -1.24 9.32
CA GLY A 137 -18.98 -0.03 10.11
C GLY A 137 -19.11 1.22 9.23
N PRO A 138 -19.59 2.34 9.79
CA PRO A 138 -19.79 3.57 9.04
C PRO A 138 -18.47 4.14 8.50
N ILE A 139 -18.58 4.81 7.35
CA ILE A 139 -17.49 5.58 6.74
C ILE A 139 -17.89 7.04 6.70
N GLU A 140 -16.97 7.94 6.98
CA GLU A 140 -17.19 9.38 7.01
C GLU A 140 -16.08 10.12 6.26
N LYS A 141 -16.40 11.29 5.75
CA LYS A 141 -15.42 12.25 5.23
C LYS A 141 -15.47 13.48 6.15
N PRO A 142 -14.53 13.63 7.09
CA PRO A 142 -14.51 14.78 7.98
C PRO A 142 -14.28 16.09 7.21
N ASP A 143 -14.82 17.18 7.71
CA ASP A 143 -14.64 18.50 7.11
C ASP A 143 -13.16 18.87 7.00
N GLY A 144 -12.76 19.40 5.85
CA GLY A 144 -11.37 19.74 5.56
C GLY A 144 -10.47 18.58 5.18
N PHE A 145 -10.98 17.34 5.09
CA PHE A 145 -10.23 16.19 4.64
C PHE A 145 -10.69 15.71 3.25
N VAL A 146 -9.74 15.27 2.43
CA VAL A 146 -9.99 14.75 1.08
C VAL A 146 -10.34 13.26 1.04
N ALA A 147 -10.09 12.54 2.13
CA ALA A 147 -10.22 11.09 2.16
C ALA A 147 -11.39 10.62 3.05
N TRP A 148 -12.16 9.67 2.55
CA TRP A 148 -13.12 8.91 3.34
C TRP A 148 -12.41 8.00 4.34
N ARG A 149 -13.02 7.76 5.50
CA ARG A 149 -12.45 6.98 6.59
C ARG A 149 -13.48 6.06 7.24
N CYS A 150 -13.04 4.86 7.59
CA CYS A 150 -13.75 4.03 8.56
C CYS A 150 -13.53 4.61 9.96
N VAL A 151 -14.62 4.91 10.66
CA VAL A 151 -14.58 5.48 12.03
C VAL A 151 -14.71 4.43 13.12
N ASN A 152 -14.82 3.16 12.76
CA ASN A 152 -14.83 2.06 13.73
C ASN A 152 -13.42 1.77 14.24
N PHE A 153 -13.14 2.03 15.51
CA PHE A 153 -11.85 1.77 16.16
C PHE A 153 -11.50 0.28 16.26
N GLU A 154 -12.50 -0.60 16.24
CA GLU A 154 -12.31 -2.05 16.27
C GLU A 154 -12.24 -2.68 14.87
N CYS A 155 -12.02 -1.87 13.84
CA CYS A 155 -11.91 -2.35 12.47
C CYS A 155 -10.71 -3.29 12.29
N PRO A 156 -10.92 -4.56 11.87
CA PRO A 156 -9.83 -5.52 11.71
C PRO A 156 -8.72 -5.06 10.77
N ALA A 157 -9.07 -4.38 9.65
CA ALA A 157 -8.07 -3.87 8.73
C ALA A 157 -7.21 -2.76 9.36
N GLN A 158 -7.77 -1.91 10.22
CA GLN A 158 -7.01 -0.92 10.98
C GLN A 158 -6.07 -1.60 11.99
N ALA A 159 -6.55 -2.64 12.68
CA ALA A 159 -5.74 -3.43 13.60
C ALA A 159 -4.54 -4.06 12.87
N VAL A 160 -4.77 -4.76 11.76
CA VAL A 160 -3.72 -5.37 10.94
C VAL A 160 -2.69 -4.35 10.49
N THR A 161 -3.12 -3.24 9.91
CA THR A 161 -2.20 -2.20 9.40
C THR A 161 -1.46 -1.47 10.51
N SER A 162 -2.08 -1.29 11.69
CA SER A 162 -1.43 -0.72 12.87
C SER A 162 -0.35 -1.64 13.43
N ILE A 163 -0.64 -2.93 13.56
CA ILE A 163 0.32 -3.95 14.01
C ILE A 163 1.49 -4.06 13.02
N THR A 164 1.21 -4.11 11.72
CA THR A 164 2.24 -4.18 10.67
C THR A 164 3.13 -2.94 10.67
N HIS A 165 2.56 -1.75 10.84
CA HIS A 165 3.33 -0.51 10.94
C HIS A 165 4.22 -0.49 12.20
N PHE A 166 3.66 -0.89 13.35
CA PHE A 166 4.39 -0.95 14.62
C PHE A 166 5.56 -1.94 14.56
N ALA A 167 5.40 -3.05 13.86
CA ALA A 167 6.43 -4.04 13.62
C ALA A 167 7.46 -3.63 12.54
N GLY A 168 7.18 -2.60 11.77
CA GLY A 168 8.00 -2.21 10.63
C GLY A 168 9.29 -1.49 11.01
N ARG A 169 10.22 -1.37 10.04
CA ARG A 169 11.56 -0.73 10.18
C ARG A 169 11.55 0.70 10.71
N LYS A 170 10.44 1.43 10.53
CA LYS A 170 10.29 2.81 11.01
C LYS A 170 9.78 2.90 12.45
N ALA A 171 9.52 1.78 13.09
CA ALA A 171 9.07 1.68 14.47
C ALA A 171 9.95 0.68 15.24
N LEU A 172 9.47 -0.51 15.62
CA LEU A 172 10.24 -1.46 16.43
C LEU A 172 11.09 -2.46 15.63
N ASP A 173 10.97 -2.49 14.32
CA ASP A 173 11.71 -3.41 13.42
C ASP A 173 11.65 -4.89 13.86
N LEU A 174 10.44 -5.37 14.14
CA LEU A 174 10.22 -6.71 14.69
C LEU A 174 10.43 -7.79 13.63
N ASP A 175 11.44 -8.61 13.82
CA ASP A 175 11.75 -9.70 12.92
C ASP A 175 10.66 -10.79 12.95
N GLY A 176 10.20 -11.20 11.78
CA GLY A 176 9.21 -12.27 11.63
C GLY A 176 7.74 -11.86 11.71
N LEU A 177 7.42 -10.57 11.97
CA LEU A 177 6.07 -10.04 11.96
C LEU A 177 5.81 -9.22 10.69
N GLY A 178 5.45 -9.91 9.61
CA GLY A 178 4.93 -9.27 8.38
C GLY A 178 3.42 -9.25 8.36
N GLU A 179 2.85 -8.67 7.29
CA GLU A 179 1.41 -8.50 7.10
C GLU A 179 0.63 -9.81 7.24
N SER A 180 1.11 -10.92 6.66
CA SER A 180 0.45 -12.23 6.76
C SER A 180 0.32 -12.75 8.19
N VAL A 181 1.31 -12.47 9.04
CA VAL A 181 1.27 -12.83 10.47
C VAL A 181 0.32 -11.91 11.22
N ALA A 182 0.36 -10.60 10.94
CA ALA A 182 -0.55 -9.63 11.54
C ALA A 182 -2.02 -9.95 11.23
N ILE A 183 -2.34 -10.31 9.98
CA ILE A 183 -3.69 -10.76 9.59
C ILE A 183 -4.13 -11.94 10.47
N LYS A 184 -3.29 -12.97 10.61
CA LYS A 184 -3.64 -14.15 11.41
C LYS A 184 -3.77 -13.87 12.91
N LEU A 185 -2.96 -12.97 13.45
CA LEU A 185 -3.10 -12.53 14.84
C LEU A 185 -4.46 -11.86 15.09
N VAL A 186 -4.90 -11.02 14.16
CA VAL A 186 -6.20 -10.33 14.27
C VAL A 186 -7.36 -11.31 14.03
N GLU A 187 -7.31 -12.15 13.00
CA GLU A 187 -8.33 -13.16 12.70
C GLU A 187 -8.54 -14.14 13.85
N THR A 188 -7.47 -14.57 14.50
CA THR A 188 -7.52 -15.49 15.65
C THR A 188 -7.79 -14.77 16.97
N LYS A 189 -7.99 -13.44 16.95
CA LYS A 189 -8.18 -12.60 18.15
C LYS A 189 -7.04 -12.70 19.17
N LEU A 190 -5.85 -13.06 18.73
CA LEU A 190 -4.65 -13.08 19.57
C LEU A 190 -4.08 -11.66 19.78
N ALA A 191 -4.29 -10.77 18.83
CA ALA A 191 -3.97 -9.35 18.97
C ALA A 191 -5.02 -8.51 18.22
N ALA A 192 -5.53 -7.45 18.85
CA ALA A 192 -6.40 -6.45 18.27
C ALA A 192 -5.69 -5.09 18.15
N SER A 193 -4.56 -4.94 18.81
CA SER A 193 -3.75 -3.72 18.83
C SER A 193 -2.25 -4.05 18.87
N PRO A 194 -1.37 -3.09 18.56
CA PRO A 194 0.07 -3.27 18.72
C PRO A 194 0.52 -3.63 20.14
N LEU A 195 -0.18 -3.13 21.17
CA LEU A 195 0.18 -3.38 22.56
C LEU A 195 -0.05 -4.85 22.97
N ASP A 196 -1.00 -5.53 22.33
CA ASP A 196 -1.28 -6.94 22.61
C ASP A 196 -0.10 -7.85 22.26
N LEU A 197 0.83 -7.40 21.39
CA LEU A 197 2.02 -8.14 21.01
C LEU A 197 2.90 -8.47 22.21
N PHE A 198 2.96 -7.59 23.21
CA PHE A 198 3.74 -7.78 24.43
C PHE A 198 3.14 -8.85 25.37
N SER A 199 1.88 -9.20 25.18
CA SER A 199 1.17 -10.22 25.97
C SER A 199 1.14 -11.60 25.31
N LEU A 200 1.76 -11.74 24.11
CA LEU A 200 1.76 -13.00 23.38
C LEU A 200 2.72 -14.02 24.00
N SER A 201 2.23 -15.22 24.23
CA SER A 201 3.08 -16.34 24.68
C SER A 201 3.73 -17.03 23.47
N LEU A 202 4.93 -17.61 23.72
CA LEU A 202 5.66 -18.37 22.72
C LEU A 202 4.82 -19.50 22.11
N ASP A 203 4.07 -20.23 22.94
CA ASP A 203 3.29 -21.39 22.48
C ASP A 203 2.13 -20.95 21.58
N LYS A 204 1.43 -19.86 21.92
CA LYS A 204 0.37 -19.31 21.08
C LYS A 204 0.90 -18.87 19.72
N LEU A 205 2.04 -18.15 19.71
CA LEU A 205 2.69 -17.73 18.47
C LEU A 205 3.20 -18.91 17.63
N ALA A 206 3.88 -19.87 18.25
CA ALA A 206 4.44 -21.03 17.54
C ALA A 206 3.35 -21.87 16.86
N ASN A 207 2.18 -21.95 17.48
CA ASN A 207 1.03 -22.70 16.96
C ASN A 207 0.13 -21.87 16.02
N LEU A 208 0.41 -20.58 15.80
CA LEU A 208 -0.36 -19.73 14.90
C LEU A 208 -0.38 -20.34 13.49
N LEU A 209 -1.58 -20.70 13.02
CA LEU A 209 -1.78 -21.31 11.72
C LEU A 209 -1.70 -20.22 10.63
N LEU A 210 -0.72 -20.31 9.75
CA LEU A 210 -0.60 -19.50 8.55
C LEU A 210 -1.32 -20.20 7.41
N ASP A 211 -1.94 -19.45 6.49
CA ASP A 211 -2.64 -20.05 5.35
C ASP A 211 -1.73 -21.00 4.59
N PRO A 212 -2.27 -22.15 4.14
CA PRO A 212 -1.51 -23.06 3.28
C PRO A 212 -1.12 -22.33 1.99
N ALA A 213 0.13 -22.49 1.58
CA ALA A 213 0.57 -22.01 0.28
C ALA A 213 -0.35 -22.64 -0.79
N LYS A 214 -1.04 -21.84 -1.61
CA LYS A 214 -1.81 -22.35 -2.74
C LYS A 214 -0.83 -23.05 -3.68
N SER A 215 -0.89 -24.40 -3.74
CA SER A 215 -0.16 -25.13 -4.77
C SER A 215 -0.87 -24.88 -6.10
N SER A 216 -0.11 -24.52 -7.13
CA SER A 216 -0.60 -24.27 -8.48
C SER A 216 -1.26 -25.49 -9.15
N ASP A 217 -1.14 -26.70 -8.59
CA ASP A 217 -1.46 -27.95 -9.28
C ASP A 217 -2.59 -28.79 -8.65
N GLY A 218 -3.38 -28.28 -7.73
CA GLY A 218 -4.62 -28.93 -7.27
C GLY A 218 -4.50 -30.35 -6.67
N LEU A 219 -3.32 -30.99 -6.64
CA LEU A 219 -3.10 -32.41 -6.34
C LEU A 219 -2.28 -32.70 -5.10
N THR A 220 -1.67 -31.72 -4.43
CA THR A 220 -0.93 -31.93 -3.21
C THR A 220 -1.69 -31.38 -2.00
N LYS A 221 -2.04 -32.23 -1.04
CA LYS A 221 -2.48 -31.82 0.29
C LYS A 221 -1.38 -30.95 0.90
N SER A 222 -1.56 -29.64 0.88
CA SER A 222 -0.63 -28.72 1.55
C SER A 222 -0.62 -29.01 3.04
N LYS A 223 0.56 -29.31 3.59
CA LYS A 223 0.73 -29.43 5.06
C LYS A 223 0.37 -28.09 5.69
N GLU A 224 -0.41 -28.12 6.78
CA GLU A 224 -0.67 -26.95 7.62
C GLU A 224 0.63 -26.22 7.93
N ARG A 225 0.71 -24.94 7.56
CA ARG A 225 1.89 -24.12 7.83
C ARG A 225 1.66 -23.30 9.08
N ARG A 226 2.35 -23.63 10.15
CA ARG A 226 2.37 -22.86 11.39
C ARG A 226 3.55 -21.89 11.40
N LEU A 227 3.48 -20.83 12.22
CA LEU A 227 4.59 -19.88 12.39
C LEU A 227 5.87 -20.60 12.83
N GLY A 228 5.74 -21.56 13.75
CA GLY A 228 6.81 -22.43 14.26
C GLY A 228 7.63 -21.76 15.36
N LYS A 229 8.23 -22.60 16.22
CA LYS A 229 8.98 -22.15 17.41
C LYS A 229 10.14 -21.20 17.09
N LYS A 230 10.88 -21.42 15.99
CA LYS A 230 12.02 -20.58 15.63
C LYS A 230 11.60 -19.14 15.37
N ARG A 231 10.60 -18.93 14.51
CA ARG A 231 10.10 -17.59 14.18
C ARG A 231 9.41 -16.92 15.37
N ALA A 232 8.63 -17.69 16.15
CA ALA A 232 8.00 -17.21 17.37
C ALA A 232 9.03 -16.72 18.41
N ASN A 233 10.12 -17.47 18.60
CA ASN A 233 11.23 -17.07 19.47
C ASN A 233 11.92 -15.80 18.99
N THR A 234 12.18 -15.67 17.67
CA THR A 234 12.79 -14.47 17.09
C THR A 234 11.90 -13.26 17.35
N LEU A 235 10.59 -13.39 17.13
CA LEU A 235 9.64 -12.31 17.35
C LEU A 235 9.58 -11.88 18.83
N ILE A 236 9.47 -12.83 19.76
CA ILE A 236 9.42 -12.51 21.20
C ILE A 236 10.72 -11.84 21.65
N LYS A 237 11.88 -12.30 21.19
CA LYS A 237 13.18 -11.68 21.52
C LYS A 237 13.31 -10.25 20.99
N SER A 238 12.65 -9.92 19.88
CA SER A 238 12.66 -8.56 19.33
C SER A 238 11.65 -7.62 20.04
N LEU A 239 10.78 -8.16 20.90
CA LEU A 239 9.84 -7.39 21.72
C LEU A 239 10.40 -7.02 23.11
N VAL A 240 11.50 -7.61 23.52
CA VAL A 240 12.19 -7.39 24.80
C VAL A 240 13.45 -6.56 24.58
#